data_c38b544063d182f57532879188d71545
#
_entry.id   c38b544063d182f57532879188d71545
#
_cell.length_a   1.000
_cell.length_b   1.000
_cell.length_c   1.000
_cell.angle_alpha   90.00
_cell.angle_beta   90.00
_cell.angle_gamma   90.00
#
_symmetry.space_group_name_H-M   'P 1'
#
loop_
_entity.id
_entity.type
_entity.pdbx_description
1 polymer ?
#
loop_
_entity_poly.entity_id
_entity_poly.type
_entity_poly.pdbx_seq_one_letter_code
_entity_poly.pdbx_strand_id
1 'polypeptide(L)'
;MTLHEGYDVQAELTRYRFADVERNGHRLNRGTARPGVAADEPPEFEAVRSAHRAWMVETTLGPDSPVIELDQPTTGVYVASRRGVYLDLYLGVAQRLFDDARLAPRLEPLRASGLLLRREINTDDFLGFAPEGVRLPQDLAQLVAGEMGRAFPRPEGYGVFFSNSGTEAVEAAIKASTLSAYRRVLERHGEEAWAAVCAELGIELDTGFGTDAPVWRDYPLFCIALRGAFHGRSLGSLALTKSRPVQRIGFPMWRWRAHTSPQDPVELEALVDRRPLADLLAEPGALRRTVADGRVPLDLLAAAVFEPMQGEGGYRMPSPAVLAAMRQICDDAGAQLVADEVQTFARGGTTFFSEGSNVRPDIVCLAKAAIVGMTIIPASVMRTLRPGWHSNTFGSGRLFDVNYAYAVIDTYLNGAEPTFAGLSFRENEQVKGDCLRQGLEALAEEFPHVLSEVQGRGSIWGVTVTDRPAFLAAAWRQGAKLLGAGGAERPGRVRLILPADVLTKEVDDVVAVLRNACRLVSS
;
A
#
# COMPACT_ATOMS: atom_id res chain seq x y z
N MET A 1 -20.83 -12.34 -21.49
CA MET A 1 -19.73 -12.55 -20.54
C MET A 1 -19.75 -14.01 -20.15
N THR A 2 -18.88 -14.83 -20.71
CA THR A 2 -18.72 -16.22 -20.31
C THR A 2 -17.90 -16.22 -19.02
N LEU A 3 -18.58 -16.34 -17.90
CA LEU A 3 -17.96 -16.71 -16.63
C LEU A 3 -17.20 -18.02 -16.83
N HIS A 4 -16.12 -18.25 -16.09
CA HIS A 4 -15.39 -19.52 -16.11
C HIS A 4 -16.36 -20.69 -16.25
N GLU A 5 -16.13 -21.60 -17.20
CA GLU A 5 -16.96 -22.79 -17.39
C GLU A 5 -17.13 -23.49 -16.03
N GLY A 6 -18.37 -23.52 -15.52
CA GLY A 6 -18.74 -24.14 -14.25
C GLY A 6 -19.08 -23.19 -13.10
N TYR A 7 -18.98 -21.86 -13.25
CA TYR A 7 -19.36 -20.93 -12.19
C TYR A 7 -20.86 -20.57 -12.28
N ASP A 8 -21.63 -21.02 -11.29
CA ASP A 8 -23.09 -20.78 -11.25
C ASP A 8 -23.42 -19.55 -10.40
N VAL A 9 -23.61 -18.41 -11.06
CA VAL A 9 -24.02 -17.13 -10.45
C VAL A 9 -25.32 -17.27 -9.67
N GLN A 10 -26.25 -18.10 -10.15
CA GLN A 10 -27.54 -18.31 -9.47
C GLN A 10 -27.34 -19.10 -8.17
N ALA A 11 -26.41 -20.06 -8.15
CA ALA A 11 -26.02 -20.76 -6.94
C ALA A 11 -25.34 -19.82 -5.94
N GLU A 12 -24.53 -18.87 -6.41
CA GLU A 12 -23.93 -17.81 -5.59
C GLU A 12 -25.02 -16.98 -4.90
N LEU A 13 -26.01 -16.51 -5.63
CA LEU A 13 -27.11 -15.70 -5.09
C LEU A 13 -28.07 -16.49 -4.18
N THR A 14 -28.21 -17.80 -4.43
CA THR A 14 -29.16 -18.64 -3.69
C THR A 14 -28.56 -19.20 -2.39
N ARG A 15 -27.27 -19.53 -2.38
CA ARG A 15 -26.57 -20.05 -1.18
C ARG A 15 -26.38 -19.00 -0.11
N TYR A 16 -26.21 -17.75 -0.50
CA TYR A 16 -26.07 -16.63 0.41
C TYR A 16 -27.42 -15.94 0.60
N ARG A 17 -28.08 -16.26 1.70
CA ARG A 17 -29.10 -15.37 2.25
C ARG A 17 -28.39 -14.13 2.75
N PHE A 18 -28.18 -13.14 1.86
CA PHE A 18 -27.61 -11.86 2.24
C PHE A 18 -28.52 -11.23 3.29
N ALA A 19 -27.97 -11.13 4.51
CA ALA A 19 -28.66 -10.37 5.53
C ALA A 19 -28.85 -8.93 5.05
N ASP A 20 -30.05 -8.41 5.23
CA ASP A 20 -30.25 -6.99 5.08
C ASP A 20 -29.38 -6.24 6.10
N VAL A 21 -28.60 -5.30 5.64
CA VAL A 21 -27.93 -4.34 6.51
C VAL A 21 -28.87 -3.17 6.68
N GLU A 22 -29.32 -2.94 7.91
CA GLU A 22 -30.20 -1.83 8.25
C GLU A 22 -29.48 -0.83 9.15
N ARG A 23 -29.56 0.43 8.80
CA ARG A 23 -29.06 1.55 9.61
C ARG A 23 -29.95 2.76 9.41
N ASN A 24 -30.36 3.37 10.49
CA ASN A 24 -31.18 4.59 10.51
C ASN A 24 -32.46 4.47 9.64
N GLY A 25 -33.13 3.29 9.66
CA GLY A 25 -34.34 3.02 8.88
C GLY A 25 -34.11 2.73 7.38
N HIS A 26 -32.85 2.79 6.90
CA HIS A 26 -32.48 2.41 5.54
C HIS A 26 -31.98 0.97 5.48
N ARG A 27 -32.46 0.23 4.49
CA ARG A 27 -32.11 -1.18 4.31
C ARG A 27 -31.36 -1.38 3.00
N LEU A 28 -30.28 -2.12 3.04
CA LEU A 28 -29.42 -2.43 1.88
C LEU A 28 -29.10 -3.93 1.85
N ASN A 29 -29.30 -4.55 0.70
CA ASN A 29 -29.01 -5.98 0.48
C ASN A 29 -28.18 -6.17 -0.79
N ARG A 30 -27.05 -6.88 -0.68
CA ARG A 30 -26.11 -7.11 -1.81
C ARG A 30 -26.77 -7.78 -3.01
N GLY A 31 -27.67 -8.73 -2.78
CA GLY A 31 -28.35 -9.47 -3.84
C GLY A 31 -29.35 -8.64 -4.65
N THR A 32 -29.93 -7.61 -4.05
CA THR A 32 -31.00 -6.80 -4.66
C THR A 32 -30.63 -5.34 -4.93
N ALA A 33 -29.50 -4.86 -4.38
CA ALA A 33 -29.04 -3.50 -4.60
C ALA A 33 -28.89 -3.16 -6.09
N ARG A 34 -29.21 -1.92 -6.44
CA ARG A 34 -29.07 -1.38 -7.80
C ARG A 34 -28.38 -0.01 -7.71
N PRO A 35 -27.26 0.20 -8.39
CA PRO A 35 -26.60 1.49 -8.44
C PRO A 35 -27.46 2.55 -9.11
N GLY A 36 -27.46 3.74 -8.55
CA GLY A 36 -28.14 4.91 -9.09
C GLY A 36 -28.14 6.04 -8.08
N VAL A 37 -27.75 7.24 -8.48
CA VAL A 37 -27.62 8.42 -7.61
C VAL A 37 -28.38 9.60 -8.21
N ALA A 38 -29.24 10.24 -7.41
CA ALA A 38 -29.94 11.45 -7.84
C ALA A 38 -28.93 12.59 -8.12
N ALA A 39 -29.25 13.45 -9.10
CA ALA A 39 -28.39 14.56 -9.48
C ALA A 39 -28.31 15.61 -8.38
N ASP A 40 -29.44 15.90 -7.72
CA ASP A 40 -29.53 16.94 -6.70
C ASP A 40 -28.96 16.44 -5.37
N GLU A 41 -28.22 17.32 -4.71
CA GLU A 41 -27.67 17.07 -3.38
C GLU A 41 -28.59 17.60 -2.28
N PRO A 42 -28.73 16.84 -1.18
CA PRO A 42 -29.42 17.35 0.01
C PRO A 42 -28.78 18.65 0.51
N PRO A 43 -29.58 19.67 0.90
CA PRO A 43 -29.06 20.96 1.37
C PRO A 43 -28.08 20.84 2.55
N GLU A 44 -28.25 19.84 3.40
CA GLU A 44 -27.38 19.58 4.55
C GLU A 44 -25.94 19.23 4.15
N PHE A 45 -25.69 18.74 2.92
CA PHE A 45 -24.34 18.44 2.45
C PHE A 45 -23.48 19.69 2.31
N GLU A 46 -24.07 20.82 1.91
CA GLU A 46 -23.36 22.09 1.88
C GLU A 46 -22.95 22.57 3.28
N ALA A 47 -23.77 22.32 4.29
CA ALA A 47 -23.41 22.62 5.68
C ALA A 47 -22.18 21.81 6.13
N VAL A 48 -22.11 20.51 5.77
CA VAL A 48 -20.95 19.64 6.04
C VAL A 48 -19.69 20.16 5.33
N ARG A 49 -19.80 20.54 4.05
CA ARG A 49 -18.67 21.11 3.28
C ARG A 49 -18.20 22.44 3.85
N SER A 50 -19.13 23.29 4.25
CA SER A 50 -18.81 24.59 4.85
C SER A 50 -18.09 24.43 6.19
N ALA A 51 -18.53 23.50 7.04
CA ALA A 51 -17.83 23.16 8.27
C ALA A 51 -16.43 22.60 7.99
N HIS A 52 -16.29 21.73 6.98
CA HIS A 52 -14.97 21.20 6.59
C HIS A 52 -14.03 22.34 6.16
N ARG A 53 -14.48 23.21 5.25
CA ARG A 53 -13.68 24.37 4.80
C ARG A 53 -13.30 25.31 5.94
N ALA A 54 -14.15 25.47 6.94
CA ALA A 54 -13.89 26.36 8.07
C ALA A 54 -12.85 25.81 9.08
N TRP A 55 -12.82 24.49 9.28
CA TRP A 55 -12.10 23.87 10.40
C TRP A 55 -11.03 22.86 10.02
N MET A 56 -11.01 22.36 8.78
CA MET A 56 -10.08 21.35 8.34
C MET A 56 -9.09 21.88 7.30
N VAL A 57 -7.85 21.44 7.40
CA VAL A 57 -6.86 21.68 6.34
C VAL A 57 -7.19 20.78 5.15
N GLU A 58 -7.44 21.38 4.00
CA GLU A 58 -7.64 20.62 2.76
C GLU A 58 -6.35 19.91 2.36
N THR A 59 -6.41 18.58 2.25
CA THR A 59 -5.24 17.77 1.93
C THR A 59 -5.39 17.05 0.60
N THR A 60 -6.28 16.05 0.52
CA THR A 60 -6.42 15.15 -0.64
C THR A 60 -7.75 15.31 -1.34
N LEU A 61 -8.78 15.66 -0.59
CA LEU A 61 -10.15 15.83 -1.08
C LEU A 61 -10.42 17.31 -1.28
N GLY A 62 -10.93 17.67 -2.45
CA GLY A 62 -11.39 19.02 -2.72
C GLY A 62 -12.81 19.26 -2.18
N PRO A 63 -13.31 20.50 -2.23
CA PRO A 63 -14.63 20.88 -1.71
C PRO A 63 -15.79 20.15 -2.40
N ASP A 64 -15.56 19.65 -3.61
CA ASP A 64 -16.59 18.94 -4.40
C ASP A 64 -16.58 17.41 -4.19
N SER A 65 -15.81 16.92 -3.20
CA SER A 65 -15.78 15.49 -2.89
C SER A 65 -17.13 15.00 -2.36
N PRO A 66 -17.56 13.77 -2.71
CA PRO A 66 -18.79 13.20 -2.16
C PRO A 66 -18.79 13.19 -0.62
N VAL A 67 -19.88 13.61 -0.03
CA VAL A 67 -20.08 13.52 1.44
C VAL A 67 -20.22 12.04 1.82
N ILE A 68 -19.52 11.61 2.89
CA ILE A 68 -19.65 10.27 3.44
C ILE A 68 -20.77 10.28 4.48
N GLU A 69 -21.74 9.41 4.31
CA GLU A 69 -22.91 9.28 5.16
C GLU A 69 -22.78 8.04 6.05
N LEU A 70 -22.08 8.17 7.20
CA LEU A 70 -21.84 7.06 8.12
C LEU A 70 -23.13 6.55 8.81
N ASP A 71 -24.21 7.27 8.72
CA ASP A 71 -25.54 6.89 9.19
C ASP A 71 -26.32 6.04 8.18
N GLN A 72 -25.75 5.80 6.98
CA GLN A 72 -26.33 4.96 5.95
C GLN A 72 -25.65 3.57 5.90
N PRO A 73 -26.38 2.52 5.53
CA PRO A 73 -25.81 1.16 5.46
C PRO A 73 -24.82 1.01 4.31
N THR A 74 -23.82 0.16 4.52
CA THR A 74 -22.82 -0.23 3.52
C THR A 74 -22.66 -1.73 3.53
N THR A 75 -22.60 -2.37 2.36
CA THR A 75 -22.34 -3.82 2.24
C THR A 75 -21.70 -4.16 0.89
N GLY A 76 -20.63 -4.95 0.89
CA GLY A 76 -19.82 -5.23 -0.29
C GLY A 76 -19.29 -3.94 -0.91
N VAL A 77 -19.55 -3.75 -2.19
CA VAL A 77 -19.22 -2.51 -2.92
C VAL A 77 -20.32 -1.44 -2.81
N TYR A 78 -21.51 -1.78 -2.30
CA TYR A 78 -22.64 -0.87 -2.26
C TYR A 78 -22.62 0.01 -1.00
N VAL A 79 -22.89 1.27 -1.20
CA VAL A 79 -23.10 2.27 -0.14
C VAL A 79 -24.44 2.94 -0.36
N ALA A 80 -25.32 2.90 0.63
CA ALA A 80 -26.53 3.70 0.60
C ALA A 80 -26.20 5.17 0.88
N SER A 81 -26.96 6.06 0.29
CA SER A 81 -26.88 7.51 0.44
C SER A 81 -28.28 8.07 0.39
N ARG A 82 -28.50 9.26 0.93
CA ARG A 82 -29.75 10.02 0.73
C ARG A 82 -30.06 10.31 -0.74
N ARG A 83 -29.05 10.13 -1.60
CA ARG A 83 -29.20 10.28 -3.07
C ARG A 83 -29.49 8.97 -3.81
N GLY A 84 -29.43 7.83 -3.14
CA GLY A 84 -29.60 6.51 -3.75
C GLY A 84 -28.54 5.51 -3.32
N VAL A 85 -28.18 4.57 -4.17
CA VAL A 85 -27.13 3.57 -3.91
C VAL A 85 -25.99 3.76 -4.90
N TYR A 86 -24.75 3.78 -4.41
CA TYR A 86 -23.57 3.84 -5.28
C TYR A 86 -22.57 2.71 -4.99
N LEU A 87 -21.73 2.44 -5.99
CA LEU A 87 -20.58 1.53 -5.88
C LEU A 87 -19.38 2.30 -5.36
N ASP A 88 -18.84 1.91 -4.22
CA ASP A 88 -17.58 2.46 -3.69
C ASP A 88 -16.40 1.66 -4.22
N LEU A 89 -15.84 2.10 -5.34
CA LEU A 89 -14.67 1.50 -5.99
C LEU A 89 -13.35 2.17 -5.54
N TYR A 90 -13.41 2.86 -4.42
CA TYR A 90 -12.30 3.56 -3.80
C TYR A 90 -11.87 2.90 -2.48
N LEU A 91 -12.81 2.35 -1.72
CA LEU A 91 -12.63 1.63 -0.45
C LEU A 91 -11.70 2.36 0.54
N GLY A 92 -11.82 3.70 0.65
CA GLY A 92 -10.94 4.49 1.51
C GLY A 92 -9.46 4.46 1.07
N VAL A 93 -9.16 4.45 -0.23
CA VAL A 93 -7.81 4.23 -0.81
C VAL A 93 -7.27 2.84 -0.46
N ALA A 94 -8.06 1.80 -0.75
CA ALA A 94 -7.72 0.41 -0.48
C ALA A 94 -7.60 0.05 1.02
N GLN A 95 -8.28 0.77 1.91
CA GLN A 95 -8.27 0.44 3.34
C GLN A 95 -9.24 -0.68 3.68
N ARG A 96 -10.42 -0.70 3.07
CA ARG A 96 -11.46 -1.70 3.37
C ARG A 96 -11.25 -2.98 2.57
N LEU A 97 -11.07 -4.11 3.25
CA LEU A 97 -10.93 -5.44 2.65
C LEU A 97 -12.23 -6.25 2.74
N PHE A 98 -12.96 -6.11 3.84
CA PHE A 98 -14.21 -6.80 4.13
C PHE A 98 -15.28 -5.86 4.69
N ASP A 99 -16.51 -6.34 4.74
CA ASP A 99 -17.61 -5.67 5.42
C ASP A 99 -17.51 -5.75 6.94
N ASP A 100 -18.04 -4.74 7.64
CA ASP A 100 -18.13 -4.70 9.09
C ASP A 100 -18.89 -5.91 9.66
N ALA A 101 -19.97 -6.35 8.97
CA ALA A 101 -20.78 -7.48 9.39
C ALA A 101 -19.97 -8.80 9.44
N ARG A 102 -18.94 -8.93 8.62
CA ARG A 102 -18.03 -10.09 8.63
C ARG A 102 -17.02 -10.02 9.77
N LEU A 103 -16.54 -8.83 10.10
CA LEU A 103 -15.47 -8.63 11.07
C LEU A 103 -15.99 -8.45 12.51
N ALA A 104 -17.18 -7.88 12.69
CA ALA A 104 -17.74 -7.60 14.02
C ALA A 104 -17.80 -8.82 14.96
N PRO A 105 -18.21 -10.02 14.52
CA PRO A 105 -18.20 -11.20 15.38
C PRO A 105 -16.80 -11.58 15.88
N ARG A 106 -15.74 -11.30 15.10
CA ARG A 106 -14.35 -11.59 15.46
C ARG A 106 -13.79 -10.62 16.50
N LEU A 107 -14.40 -9.44 16.65
CA LEU A 107 -14.05 -8.44 17.65
C LEU A 107 -14.86 -8.59 18.95
N GLU A 108 -15.85 -9.48 18.96
CA GLU A 108 -16.70 -9.72 20.14
C GLU A 108 -15.92 -10.15 21.39
N PRO A 109 -14.90 -11.03 21.32
CA PRO A 109 -14.10 -11.36 22.51
C PRO A 109 -13.44 -10.14 23.14
N LEU A 110 -12.91 -9.21 22.34
CA LEU A 110 -12.33 -7.97 22.83
C LEU A 110 -13.41 -7.07 23.47
N ARG A 111 -14.56 -6.93 22.83
CA ARG A 111 -15.69 -6.15 23.37
C ARG A 111 -16.19 -6.71 24.69
N ALA A 112 -16.40 -8.03 24.75
CA ALA A 112 -16.89 -8.73 25.94
C ALA A 112 -15.91 -8.68 27.11
N SER A 113 -14.60 -8.62 26.84
CA SER A 113 -13.56 -8.52 27.88
C SER A 113 -13.51 -7.17 28.59
N GLY A 114 -14.19 -6.13 28.07
CA GLY A 114 -14.11 -4.75 28.56
C GLY A 114 -12.81 -4.03 28.23
N LEU A 115 -11.94 -4.62 27.42
CA LEU A 115 -10.62 -4.05 27.06
C LEU A 115 -10.63 -3.22 25.77
N LEU A 116 -11.78 -3.00 25.16
CA LEU A 116 -11.91 -2.34 23.85
C LEU A 116 -11.19 -0.98 23.78
N LEU A 117 -11.26 -0.20 24.84
CA LEU A 117 -10.66 1.13 24.92
C LEU A 117 -9.29 1.13 25.60
N ARG A 118 -8.77 -0.05 25.96
CA ARG A 118 -7.47 -0.14 26.61
C ARG A 118 -6.37 0.30 25.64
N ARG A 119 -5.48 1.16 26.14
CA ARG A 119 -4.32 1.69 25.42
C ARG A 119 -3.08 1.41 26.24
N GLU A 120 -2.11 0.76 25.62
CA GLU A 120 -0.75 0.70 26.12
C GLU A 120 0.13 1.63 25.27
N ILE A 121 1.15 2.22 25.89
CA ILE A 121 1.95 3.27 25.23
C ILE A 121 2.82 2.67 24.13
N ASN A 122 3.38 1.48 24.37
CA ASN A 122 4.21 0.75 23.40
C ASN A 122 3.73 -0.68 23.25
N THR A 123 3.47 -1.10 22.03
CA THR A 123 3.16 -2.49 21.71
C THR A 123 4.31 -3.42 21.97
N ASP A 124 5.54 -2.94 21.74
CA ASP A 124 6.75 -3.75 21.86
C ASP A 124 7.08 -4.08 23.33
N ASP A 125 6.58 -3.26 24.26
CA ASP A 125 6.75 -3.44 25.71
C ASP A 125 5.60 -4.26 26.34
N PHE A 126 4.58 -4.61 25.55
CA PHE A 126 3.40 -5.30 26.06
C PHE A 126 3.61 -6.82 26.10
N LEU A 127 4.25 -7.27 27.19
CA LEU A 127 4.39 -8.68 27.52
C LEU A 127 3.31 -9.07 28.52
N GLY A 128 2.43 -10.00 28.16
CA GLY A 128 1.36 -10.38 29.09
C GLY A 128 0.45 -11.48 28.60
N PHE A 129 -0.60 -11.71 29.37
CA PHE A 129 -1.67 -12.64 29.07
C PHE A 129 -2.93 -11.86 28.73
N ALA A 130 -3.71 -12.36 27.77
CA ALA A 130 -4.99 -11.81 27.39
C ALA A 130 -6.12 -12.80 27.71
N PRO A 131 -7.36 -12.33 27.90
CA PRO A 131 -8.54 -13.18 27.92
C PRO A 131 -8.65 -14.00 26.63
N GLU A 132 -9.33 -15.13 26.71
CA GLU A 132 -9.56 -16.00 25.55
C GLU A 132 -10.16 -15.21 24.37
N GLY A 133 -9.62 -15.40 23.19
CA GLY A 133 -10.04 -14.73 21.95
C GLY A 133 -9.54 -13.30 21.76
N VAL A 134 -8.94 -12.66 22.78
CA VAL A 134 -8.27 -11.37 22.65
C VAL A 134 -6.84 -11.58 22.15
N ARG A 135 -6.45 -10.86 21.11
CA ARG A 135 -5.13 -10.98 20.48
C ARG A 135 -4.15 -9.93 20.99
N LEU A 136 -2.94 -10.35 21.24
CA LEU A 136 -1.81 -9.50 21.59
C LEU A 136 -0.94 -9.19 20.36
N PRO A 137 -0.06 -8.20 20.42
CA PRO A 137 0.82 -7.86 19.30
C PRO A 137 1.65 -9.04 18.78
N GLN A 138 2.15 -9.90 19.66
CA GLN A 138 2.91 -11.08 19.26
C GLN A 138 2.09 -12.10 18.45
N ASP A 139 0.78 -12.19 18.69
CA ASP A 139 -0.10 -13.08 17.90
C ASP A 139 -0.21 -12.57 16.46
N LEU A 140 -0.37 -11.26 16.31
CA LEU A 140 -0.38 -10.60 14.99
C LEU A 140 0.98 -10.70 14.30
N ALA A 141 2.08 -10.48 15.05
CA ALA A 141 3.43 -10.61 14.51
C ALA A 141 3.71 -12.04 14.02
N GLN A 142 3.32 -13.05 14.80
CA GLN A 142 3.47 -14.45 14.43
C GLN A 142 2.69 -14.80 13.16
N LEU A 143 1.43 -14.33 13.06
CA LEU A 143 0.60 -14.56 11.88
C LEU A 143 1.25 -13.98 10.62
N VAL A 144 1.68 -12.72 10.67
CA VAL A 144 2.22 -11.99 9.51
C VAL A 144 3.63 -12.47 9.15
N ALA A 145 4.50 -12.71 10.13
CA ALA A 145 5.84 -13.24 9.90
C ALA A 145 5.79 -14.68 9.38
N GLY A 146 4.84 -15.49 9.86
CA GLY A 146 4.59 -16.84 9.36
C GLY A 146 4.18 -16.84 7.89
N GLU A 147 3.26 -15.95 7.52
CA GLU A 147 2.82 -15.82 6.13
C GLU A 147 3.94 -15.28 5.22
N MET A 148 4.76 -14.34 5.72
CA MET A 148 5.96 -13.90 5.01
C MET A 148 6.95 -15.04 4.78
N GLY A 149 7.15 -15.90 5.79
CA GLY A 149 7.99 -17.11 5.69
C GLY A 149 7.43 -18.14 4.71
N ARG A 150 6.11 -18.23 4.57
CA ARG A 150 5.45 -19.08 3.56
C ARG A 150 5.69 -18.52 2.16
N ALA A 151 5.46 -17.22 1.96
CA ALA A 151 5.57 -16.56 0.66
C ALA A 151 7.03 -16.44 0.20
N PHE A 152 7.93 -16.08 1.11
CA PHE A 152 9.34 -15.82 0.85
C PHE A 152 10.22 -16.55 1.89
N PRO A 153 10.45 -17.87 1.74
CA PRO A 153 11.14 -18.69 2.73
C PRO A 153 12.54 -18.18 3.08
N ARG A 154 12.84 -18.00 4.37
CA ARG A 154 14.17 -17.72 4.94
C ARG A 154 14.42 -18.61 6.15
N PRO A 155 15.59 -19.28 6.22
CA PRO A 155 15.91 -20.15 7.36
C PRO A 155 15.91 -19.41 8.71
N GLU A 156 16.34 -18.15 8.71
CA GLU A 156 16.41 -17.30 9.89
C GLU A 156 15.05 -16.68 10.30
N GLY A 157 14.05 -16.77 9.43
CA GLY A 157 12.72 -16.20 9.66
C GLY A 157 12.65 -14.67 9.59
N TYR A 158 11.54 -14.14 10.07
CA TYR A 158 11.22 -12.71 10.05
C TYR A 158 10.70 -12.24 11.40
N GLY A 159 10.85 -10.95 11.67
CA GLY A 159 10.16 -10.25 12.74
C GLY A 159 9.35 -9.08 12.19
N VAL A 160 8.51 -8.50 13.05
CA VAL A 160 7.59 -7.42 12.67
C VAL A 160 7.80 -6.24 13.60
N PHE A 161 8.01 -5.07 13.02
CA PHE A 161 7.92 -3.79 13.71
C PHE A 161 6.58 -3.14 13.40
N PHE A 162 5.83 -2.73 14.43
CA PHE A 162 4.53 -2.10 14.29
C PHE A 162 4.62 -0.58 14.26
N SER A 163 3.72 0.06 13.51
CA SER A 163 3.59 1.50 13.40
C SER A 163 2.14 1.89 13.12
N ASN A 164 1.81 3.20 13.09
CA ASN A 164 0.43 3.66 12.87
C ASN A 164 0.03 3.71 11.40
N SER A 165 0.99 3.79 10.49
CA SER A 165 0.73 4.11 9.09
C SER A 165 1.77 3.53 8.15
N GLY A 166 1.44 3.49 6.85
CA GLY A 166 2.36 3.04 5.83
C GLY A 166 3.60 3.92 5.69
N THR A 167 3.48 5.24 5.90
CA THR A 167 4.65 6.12 5.87
C THR A 167 5.65 5.80 6.98
N GLU A 168 5.15 5.50 8.19
CA GLU A 168 6.00 5.07 9.31
C GLU A 168 6.61 3.69 9.08
N ALA A 169 5.87 2.76 8.46
CA ALA A 169 6.41 1.47 8.09
C ALA A 169 7.58 1.60 7.09
N VAL A 170 7.45 2.49 6.10
CA VAL A 170 8.55 2.78 5.16
C VAL A 170 9.72 3.47 5.87
N GLU A 171 9.48 4.42 6.79
CA GLU A 171 10.55 5.04 7.59
C GLU A 171 11.33 3.99 8.39
N ALA A 172 10.63 3.05 9.02
CA ALA A 172 11.27 1.95 9.75
C ALA A 172 12.11 1.07 8.81
N ALA A 173 11.61 0.75 7.61
CA ALA A 173 12.35 -0.02 6.60
C ALA A 173 13.62 0.72 6.15
N ILE A 174 13.53 2.03 5.88
CA ILE A 174 14.69 2.87 5.51
C ILE A 174 15.71 2.86 6.64
N LYS A 175 15.29 3.11 7.88
CA LYS A 175 16.20 3.14 9.06
C LYS A 175 16.87 1.80 9.28
N ALA A 176 16.13 0.69 9.23
CA ALA A 176 16.68 -0.66 9.38
C ALA A 176 17.71 -0.97 8.30
N SER A 177 17.39 -0.64 7.05
CA SER A 177 18.28 -0.84 5.90
C SER A 177 19.54 0.03 6.01
N THR A 178 19.39 1.30 6.39
CA THR A 178 20.51 2.23 6.56
C THR A 178 21.45 1.78 7.68
N LEU A 179 20.92 1.36 8.84
CA LEU A 179 21.75 0.87 9.93
C LEU A 179 22.48 -0.44 9.57
N SER A 180 21.77 -1.35 8.87
CA SER A 180 22.37 -2.58 8.37
C SER A 180 23.50 -2.29 7.36
N ALA A 181 23.28 -1.35 6.45
CA ALA A 181 24.28 -0.92 5.47
C ALA A 181 25.48 -0.24 6.13
N TYR A 182 25.26 0.64 7.11
CA TYR A 182 26.35 1.26 7.89
C TYR A 182 27.27 0.20 8.51
N ARG A 183 26.68 -0.79 9.20
CA ARG A 183 27.48 -1.88 9.80
C ARG A 183 28.22 -2.69 8.76
N ARG A 184 27.57 -3.02 7.65
CA ARG A 184 28.20 -3.73 6.53
C ARG A 184 29.41 -2.97 5.98
N VAL A 185 29.31 -1.66 5.83
CA VAL A 185 30.45 -0.82 5.36
C VAL A 185 31.58 -0.85 6.38
N LEU A 186 31.29 -0.72 7.68
CA LEU A 186 32.31 -0.82 8.72
C LEU A 186 32.97 -2.21 8.76
N GLU A 187 32.21 -3.27 8.62
CA GLU A 187 32.72 -4.65 8.62
C GLU A 187 33.60 -4.95 7.39
N ARG A 188 33.23 -4.41 6.23
CA ARG A 188 33.96 -4.67 4.96
C ARG A 188 35.18 -3.76 4.78
N HIS A 189 35.07 -2.50 5.18
CA HIS A 189 36.05 -1.47 4.82
C HIS A 189 36.73 -0.80 6.04
N GLY A 190 36.17 -0.97 7.23
CA GLY A 190 36.69 -0.38 8.47
C GLY A 190 36.21 1.07 8.73
N GLU A 191 36.48 1.54 9.95
CA GLU A 191 36.10 2.90 10.39
C GLU A 191 36.88 4.00 9.67
N GLU A 192 38.15 3.76 9.30
CA GLU A 192 38.96 4.71 8.54
C GLU A 192 38.39 4.99 7.15
N ALA A 193 37.94 3.94 6.45
CA ALA A 193 37.29 4.11 5.15
C ALA A 193 35.96 4.85 5.28
N TRP A 194 35.19 4.59 6.34
CA TRP A 194 33.98 5.35 6.61
C TRP A 194 34.27 6.83 6.88
N ALA A 195 35.26 7.13 7.69
CA ALA A 195 35.68 8.50 7.94
C ALA A 195 36.15 9.21 6.66
N ALA A 196 36.86 8.49 5.77
CA ALA A 196 37.25 9.00 4.46
C ALA A 196 36.02 9.28 3.54
N VAL A 197 35.01 8.41 3.53
CA VAL A 197 33.74 8.66 2.83
C VAL A 197 33.09 9.95 3.32
N CYS A 198 32.98 10.12 4.63
CA CYS A 198 32.38 11.31 5.23
C CYS A 198 33.18 12.57 4.88
N ALA A 199 34.50 12.52 4.97
CA ALA A 199 35.40 13.65 4.62
C ALA A 199 35.27 14.02 3.12
N GLU A 200 35.30 13.05 2.20
CA GLU A 200 35.11 13.28 0.76
C GLU A 200 33.75 13.93 0.46
N LEU A 201 32.71 13.60 1.20
CA LEU A 201 31.37 14.12 1.01
C LEU A 201 31.05 15.35 1.88
N GLY A 202 32.02 15.84 2.66
CA GLY A 202 31.89 17.04 3.51
C GLY A 202 30.94 16.83 4.69
N ILE A 203 30.95 15.62 5.28
CA ILE A 203 30.15 15.27 6.45
C ILE A 203 31.05 15.30 7.69
N GLU A 204 30.59 15.99 8.72
CA GLU A 204 31.32 16.15 9.98
C GLU A 204 30.75 15.27 11.09
N LEU A 205 31.57 14.98 12.09
CA LEU A 205 31.11 14.40 13.35
C LEU A 205 30.21 15.40 14.09
N ASP A 206 29.14 14.90 14.68
CA ASP A 206 28.32 15.67 15.59
C ASP A 206 28.86 15.58 16.99
N THR A 207 29.60 16.61 17.40
CA THR A 207 30.23 16.68 18.73
C THR A 207 29.27 17.14 19.84
N GLY A 208 28.04 17.49 19.49
CA GLY A 208 27.04 18.03 20.43
C GLY A 208 26.34 16.97 21.29
N PHE A 209 26.43 15.70 20.94
CA PHE A 209 25.69 14.63 21.63
C PHE A 209 26.38 14.04 22.86
N GLY A 210 27.66 14.34 23.13
CA GLY A 210 28.37 13.86 24.31
C GLY A 210 28.34 12.34 24.49
N THR A 211 28.32 11.57 23.39
CA THR A 211 28.26 10.10 23.40
C THR A 211 29.65 9.49 23.25
N ASP A 212 29.83 8.30 23.81
CA ASP A 212 31.08 7.53 23.66
C ASP A 212 31.23 6.92 22.25
N ALA A 213 30.20 7.01 21.42
CA ALA A 213 30.20 6.54 20.03
C ALA A 213 30.19 7.71 19.05
N PRO A 214 30.92 7.63 17.92
CA PRO A 214 30.93 8.68 16.92
C PRO A 214 29.54 8.78 16.28
N VAL A 215 28.92 9.96 16.34
CA VAL A 215 27.68 10.29 15.66
C VAL A 215 28.02 11.24 14.52
N TRP A 216 27.72 10.83 13.31
CA TRP A 216 27.91 11.67 12.14
C TRP A 216 26.65 12.51 11.88
N ARG A 217 26.84 13.76 11.44
CA ARG A 217 25.72 14.67 11.12
C ARG A 217 24.87 14.16 9.96
N ASP A 218 25.40 13.28 9.14
CA ASP A 218 24.68 12.63 8.02
C ASP A 218 25.31 11.25 7.73
N TYR A 219 24.55 10.39 7.09
CA TYR A 219 24.99 9.05 6.71
C TYR A 219 24.78 8.89 5.20
N PRO A 220 25.87 8.90 4.39
CA PRO A 220 25.79 8.83 2.92
C PRO A 220 25.49 7.42 2.43
N LEU A 221 24.37 6.89 2.87
CA LEU A 221 23.85 5.57 2.51
C LEU A 221 22.61 5.76 1.65
N PHE A 222 22.67 5.26 0.43
CA PHE A 222 21.69 5.56 -0.61
C PHE A 222 20.48 4.65 -0.58
N CYS A 223 19.32 5.21 -0.90
CA CYS A 223 18.14 4.44 -1.32
C CYS A 223 17.79 4.75 -2.77
N ILE A 224 17.52 3.71 -3.55
CA ILE A 224 16.99 3.83 -4.93
C ILE A 224 15.48 3.61 -4.88
N ALA A 225 14.70 4.45 -5.53
CA ALA A 225 13.26 4.29 -5.70
C ALA A 225 12.85 4.46 -7.17
N LEU A 226 11.65 4.04 -7.53
CA LEU A 226 11.15 4.15 -8.89
C LEU A 226 10.45 5.51 -9.12
N ARG A 227 10.59 6.09 -10.32
CA ARG A 227 9.80 7.27 -10.70
C ARG A 227 8.31 6.95 -10.68
N GLY A 228 7.51 7.91 -10.25
CA GLY A 228 6.08 7.74 -10.05
C GLY A 228 5.70 7.09 -8.71
N ALA A 229 6.66 6.60 -7.92
CA ALA A 229 6.40 5.96 -6.63
C ALA A 229 5.81 6.92 -5.58
N PHE A 230 5.04 6.33 -4.66
CA PHE A 230 4.54 7.00 -3.47
C PHE A 230 4.83 6.14 -2.22
N HIS A 231 5.78 6.58 -1.43
CA HIS A 231 6.24 5.86 -0.23
C HIS A 231 5.88 6.57 1.09
N GLY A 232 5.11 7.64 1.02
CA GLY A 232 4.68 8.42 2.18
C GLY A 232 5.00 9.91 2.08
N ARG A 233 4.70 10.64 3.17
CA ARG A 233 4.85 12.11 3.24
C ARG A 233 5.61 12.59 4.48
N SER A 234 6.14 11.69 5.33
CA SER A 234 7.15 12.04 6.34
C SER A 234 8.48 12.35 5.64
N LEU A 235 9.38 13.08 6.28
CA LEU A 235 10.55 13.66 5.60
C LEU A 235 11.46 12.62 4.94
N GLY A 236 11.65 11.45 5.57
CA GLY A 236 12.45 10.35 5.00
C GLY A 236 11.73 9.67 3.84
N SER A 237 10.51 9.20 4.05
CA SER A 237 9.73 8.53 3.01
C SER A 237 9.35 9.47 1.86
N LEU A 238 9.16 10.78 2.14
CA LEU A 238 8.91 11.81 1.13
C LEU A 238 10.07 11.91 0.13
N ALA A 239 11.29 11.67 0.58
CA ALA A 239 12.47 11.68 -0.28
C ALA A 239 12.40 10.62 -1.39
N LEU A 240 11.72 9.50 -1.15
CA LEU A 240 11.51 8.41 -2.11
C LEU A 240 10.20 8.57 -2.91
N THR A 241 9.28 9.43 -2.46
CA THR A 241 8.03 9.73 -3.15
C THR A 241 8.28 10.63 -4.37
N LYS A 242 7.82 10.20 -5.55
CA LYS A 242 7.97 10.98 -6.81
C LYS A 242 6.70 10.97 -7.68
N SER A 243 5.54 10.68 -7.10
CA SER A 243 4.28 10.62 -7.82
C SER A 243 3.75 11.99 -8.24
N ARG A 244 3.83 13.02 -7.36
CA ARG A 244 3.35 14.37 -7.68
C ARG A 244 4.29 15.46 -7.13
N PRO A 245 4.65 16.50 -7.91
CA PRO A 245 5.50 17.58 -7.43
C PRO A 245 4.96 18.30 -6.19
N VAL A 246 3.66 18.55 -6.11
CA VAL A 246 3.00 19.27 -5.01
C VAL A 246 3.24 18.61 -3.63
N GLN A 247 3.51 17.31 -3.60
CA GLN A 247 3.77 16.58 -2.36
C GLN A 247 5.14 16.91 -1.75
N ARG A 248 6.05 17.49 -2.53
CA ARG A 248 7.48 17.69 -2.17
C ARG A 248 7.90 19.16 -2.16
N ILE A 249 7.18 20.04 -2.86
CA ILE A 249 7.54 21.46 -2.99
C ILE A 249 7.52 22.11 -1.60
N GLY A 250 8.65 22.71 -1.22
CA GLY A 250 8.80 23.44 0.03
C GLY A 250 9.17 22.60 1.26
N PHE A 251 9.33 21.29 1.12
CA PHE A 251 9.73 20.42 2.22
C PHE A 251 11.18 19.95 2.08
N PRO A 252 11.96 19.88 3.18
CA PRO A 252 13.27 19.26 3.18
C PRO A 252 13.12 17.75 2.93
N MET A 253 14.11 17.16 2.28
CA MET A 253 14.11 15.74 1.95
C MET A 253 15.50 15.15 2.18
N TRP A 254 15.55 13.91 2.62
CA TRP A 254 16.79 13.17 2.72
C TRP A 254 17.54 13.16 1.39
N ARG A 255 18.84 13.49 1.41
CA ARG A 255 19.61 13.75 0.19
C ARG A 255 20.15 12.49 -0.49
N TRP A 256 20.39 11.42 0.27
CA TRP A 256 21.00 10.17 -0.22
C TRP A 256 19.96 9.26 -0.89
N ARG A 257 19.44 9.73 -1.99
CA ARG A 257 18.40 9.05 -2.76
C ARG A 257 18.63 9.18 -4.26
N ALA A 258 18.20 8.15 -5.00
CA ALA A 258 18.17 8.17 -6.45
C ALA A 258 16.84 7.62 -6.96
N HIS A 259 16.46 8.02 -8.17
CA HIS A 259 15.23 7.56 -8.80
C HIS A 259 15.51 7.10 -10.22
N THR A 260 14.92 5.97 -10.60
CA THR A 260 15.06 5.37 -11.92
C THR A 260 13.71 5.04 -12.55
N SER A 261 13.71 4.71 -13.82
CA SER A 261 12.51 4.27 -14.54
C SER A 261 11.96 2.96 -13.98
N PRO A 262 10.65 2.83 -13.81
CA PRO A 262 10.02 1.55 -13.49
C PRO A 262 9.96 0.58 -14.68
N GLN A 263 10.38 1.00 -15.88
CA GLN A 263 10.28 0.22 -17.11
C GLN A 263 11.63 -0.02 -17.81
N ASP A 264 12.68 0.72 -17.43
CA ASP A 264 13.97 0.69 -18.11
C ASP A 264 15.09 0.19 -17.18
N PRO A 265 15.50 -1.09 -17.31
CA PRO A 265 16.58 -1.64 -16.52
C PRO A 265 17.95 -1.06 -16.88
N VAL A 266 18.15 -0.53 -18.12
CA VAL A 266 19.42 0.07 -18.54
C VAL A 266 19.66 1.38 -17.78
N GLU A 267 18.62 2.19 -17.59
CA GLU A 267 18.72 3.40 -16.78
C GLU A 267 19.08 3.06 -15.34
N LEU A 268 18.50 2.01 -14.76
CA LEU A 268 18.82 1.56 -13.41
C LEU A 268 20.29 1.10 -13.30
N GLU A 269 20.79 0.32 -14.25
CA GLU A 269 22.20 -0.13 -14.26
C GLU A 269 23.16 1.06 -14.42
N ALA A 270 22.84 2.01 -15.27
CA ALA A 270 23.64 3.22 -15.45
C ALA A 270 23.70 4.11 -14.20
N LEU A 271 22.66 4.03 -13.35
CA LEU A 271 22.58 4.78 -12.09
C LEU A 271 23.61 4.31 -11.06
N VAL A 272 24.05 3.04 -11.12
CA VAL A 272 24.91 2.42 -10.10
C VAL A 272 26.37 2.47 -10.52
N ASP A 273 27.24 2.91 -9.62
CA ASP A 273 28.70 2.82 -9.79
C ASP A 273 29.20 1.55 -9.09
N ARG A 274 29.65 0.58 -9.89
CA ARG A 274 30.11 -0.73 -9.42
C ARG A 274 31.58 -0.77 -9.05
N ARG A 275 32.31 0.36 -9.12
CA ARG A 275 33.70 0.43 -8.64
C ARG A 275 33.72 0.16 -7.14
N PRO A 276 34.69 -0.66 -6.65
CA PRO A 276 34.89 -0.87 -5.23
C PRO A 276 35.05 0.46 -4.49
N LEU A 277 34.53 0.56 -3.27
CA LEU A 277 34.67 1.78 -2.45
C LEU A 277 36.14 2.13 -2.22
N ALA A 278 37.01 1.14 -2.05
CA ALA A 278 38.45 1.36 -1.91
C ALA A 278 39.07 2.08 -3.11
N ASP A 279 38.66 1.75 -4.35
CA ASP A 279 39.15 2.39 -5.56
C ASP A 279 38.61 3.84 -5.67
N LEU A 280 37.35 4.06 -5.28
CA LEU A 280 36.75 5.40 -5.24
C LEU A 280 37.44 6.31 -4.21
N LEU A 281 37.94 5.75 -3.11
CA LEU A 281 38.67 6.51 -2.09
C LEU A 281 40.16 6.68 -2.42
N ALA A 282 40.76 5.77 -3.21
CA ALA A 282 42.15 5.87 -3.63
C ALA A 282 42.38 6.99 -4.65
N GLU A 283 41.38 7.34 -5.45
CA GLU A 283 41.42 8.44 -6.42
C GLU A 283 40.82 9.72 -5.83
N PRO A 284 41.61 10.80 -5.60
CA PRO A 284 41.11 12.04 -4.99
C PRO A 284 39.86 12.59 -5.70
N GLY A 285 38.77 12.78 -4.94
CA GLY A 285 37.52 13.34 -5.41
C GLY A 285 36.68 12.43 -6.31
N ALA A 286 37.07 11.17 -6.55
CA ALA A 286 36.29 10.25 -7.39
C ALA A 286 34.92 9.94 -6.80
N LEU A 287 34.84 9.66 -5.50
CA LEU A 287 33.57 9.45 -4.81
C LEU A 287 32.65 10.68 -4.92
N ARG A 288 33.21 11.87 -4.70
CA ARG A 288 32.46 13.13 -4.83
C ARG A 288 31.94 13.35 -6.25
N ARG A 289 32.75 13.09 -7.27
CA ARG A 289 32.32 13.18 -8.68
C ARG A 289 31.20 12.17 -8.98
N THR A 290 31.34 10.90 -8.56
CA THR A 290 30.31 9.86 -8.72
C THR A 290 28.98 10.34 -8.18
N VAL A 291 28.96 10.85 -6.95
CA VAL A 291 27.75 11.36 -6.30
C VAL A 291 27.22 12.63 -6.97
N ALA A 292 28.10 13.54 -7.39
CA ALA A 292 27.72 14.77 -8.10
C ALA A 292 27.08 14.48 -9.47
N ASP A 293 27.53 13.43 -10.16
CA ASP A 293 26.98 12.94 -11.42
C ASP A 293 25.63 12.18 -11.23
N GLY A 294 25.13 12.12 -9.99
CA GLY A 294 23.88 11.47 -9.64
C GLY A 294 23.95 9.94 -9.59
N ARG A 295 25.17 9.37 -9.62
CA ARG A 295 25.38 7.93 -9.53
C ARG A 295 25.46 7.46 -8.07
N VAL A 296 25.06 6.22 -7.83
CA VAL A 296 25.05 5.58 -6.52
C VAL A 296 26.23 4.62 -6.40
N PRO A 297 27.21 4.88 -5.52
CA PRO A 297 28.26 3.90 -5.24
C PRO A 297 27.64 2.62 -4.66
N LEU A 298 27.92 1.47 -5.27
CA LEU A 298 27.26 0.20 -4.91
C LEU A 298 27.45 -0.17 -3.44
N ASP A 299 28.69 0.01 -2.90
CA ASP A 299 28.98 -0.29 -1.50
C ASP A 299 28.19 0.58 -0.49
N LEU A 300 27.76 1.77 -0.92
CA LEU A 300 26.97 2.70 -0.10
C LEU A 300 25.44 2.55 -0.33
N LEU A 301 24.98 1.56 -1.08
CA LEU A 301 23.56 1.30 -1.24
C LEU A 301 23.00 0.65 0.03
N ALA A 302 21.94 1.23 0.60
CA ALA A 302 21.21 0.68 1.75
C ALA A 302 20.00 -0.12 1.32
N ALA A 303 19.22 0.41 0.38
CA ALA A 303 18.01 -0.24 -0.09
C ALA A 303 17.64 0.16 -1.52
N ALA A 304 16.94 -0.75 -2.20
CA ALA A 304 16.11 -0.41 -3.34
C ALA A 304 14.63 -0.63 -2.96
N VAL A 305 13.80 0.40 -3.18
CA VAL A 305 12.39 0.42 -2.72
C VAL A 305 11.45 0.47 -3.92
N PHE A 306 10.44 -0.38 -3.93
CA PHE A 306 9.45 -0.42 -5.00
C PHE A 306 8.05 -0.72 -4.48
N GLU A 307 7.03 -0.19 -5.18
CA GLU A 307 5.65 -0.67 -5.07
C GLU A 307 5.46 -1.78 -6.13
N PRO A 308 4.95 -2.97 -5.80
CA PRO A 308 4.66 -4.03 -6.80
C PRO A 308 3.67 -3.57 -7.87
N MET A 309 2.75 -2.67 -7.48
CA MET A 309 1.95 -1.84 -8.38
C MET A 309 1.91 -0.43 -7.81
N GLN A 310 2.40 0.54 -8.55
CA GLN A 310 2.44 1.94 -8.13
C GLN A 310 1.03 2.51 -8.00
N GLY A 311 0.57 2.76 -6.77
CA GLY A 311 -0.77 3.29 -6.51
C GLY A 311 -0.95 4.70 -7.08
N GLU A 312 -0.29 5.69 -6.53
CA GLU A 312 -0.34 7.09 -6.99
C GLU A 312 0.35 7.28 -8.36
N GLY A 313 1.28 6.41 -8.72
CA GLY A 313 1.92 6.35 -10.03
C GLY A 313 1.03 5.87 -11.17
N GLY A 314 -0.24 5.56 -10.89
CA GLY A 314 -1.25 5.27 -11.91
C GLY A 314 -1.46 3.79 -12.17
N TYR A 315 -1.39 2.98 -11.14
CA TYR A 315 -1.62 1.53 -11.23
C TYR A 315 -0.72 0.89 -12.30
N ARG A 316 0.56 1.25 -12.23
CA ARG A 316 1.61 0.76 -13.11
C ARG A 316 2.47 -0.25 -12.37
N MET A 317 2.60 -1.44 -12.91
CA MET A 317 3.56 -2.43 -12.44
C MET A 317 4.94 -2.14 -13.03
N PRO A 318 6.01 -2.18 -12.21
CA PRO A 318 7.38 -2.16 -12.72
C PRO A 318 7.61 -3.34 -13.67
N SER A 319 8.47 -3.18 -14.67
CA SER A 319 8.77 -4.29 -15.57
C SER A 319 9.51 -5.41 -14.82
N PRO A 320 9.28 -6.68 -15.18
CA PRO A 320 10.02 -7.80 -14.59
C PRO A 320 11.55 -7.65 -14.68
N ALA A 321 12.04 -7.04 -15.76
CA ALA A 321 13.46 -6.78 -15.96
C ALA A 321 14.01 -5.75 -14.95
N VAL A 322 13.27 -4.68 -14.67
CA VAL A 322 13.65 -3.69 -13.63
C VAL A 322 13.66 -4.33 -12.25
N LEU A 323 12.66 -5.14 -11.90
CA LEU A 323 12.62 -5.82 -10.61
C LEU A 323 13.78 -6.82 -10.44
N ALA A 324 14.10 -7.57 -11.50
CA ALA A 324 15.24 -8.48 -11.50
C ALA A 324 16.57 -7.72 -11.34
N ALA A 325 16.75 -6.61 -12.04
CA ALA A 325 17.93 -5.75 -11.90
C ALA A 325 18.04 -5.14 -10.49
N MET A 326 16.92 -4.66 -9.90
CA MET A 326 16.88 -4.19 -8.51
C MET A 326 17.33 -5.29 -7.54
N ARG A 327 16.84 -6.52 -7.72
CA ARG A 327 17.24 -7.67 -6.88
C ARG A 327 18.74 -7.93 -7.01
N GLN A 328 19.24 -8.01 -8.24
CA GLN A 328 20.66 -8.27 -8.49
C GLN A 328 21.55 -7.18 -7.88
N ILE A 329 21.20 -5.91 -8.06
CA ILE A 329 21.95 -4.78 -7.46
C ILE A 329 21.95 -4.88 -5.93
N CYS A 330 20.82 -5.22 -5.31
CA CYS A 330 20.75 -5.42 -3.86
C CYS A 330 21.59 -6.60 -3.40
N ASP A 331 21.60 -7.71 -4.15
CA ASP A 331 22.42 -8.90 -3.85
C ASP A 331 23.92 -8.57 -3.93
N ASP A 332 24.34 -7.89 -4.99
CA ASP A 332 25.74 -7.48 -5.20
C ASP A 332 26.22 -6.52 -4.12
N ALA A 333 25.37 -5.58 -3.71
CA ALA A 333 25.66 -4.63 -2.64
C ALA A 333 25.61 -5.28 -1.23
N GLY A 334 24.78 -6.30 -1.04
CA GLY A 334 24.32 -6.77 0.27
C GLY A 334 23.31 -5.81 0.89
N ALA A 335 22.56 -5.07 0.05
CA ALA A 335 21.53 -4.12 0.43
C ALA A 335 20.15 -4.78 0.52
N GLN A 336 19.15 -4.07 1.04
CA GLN A 336 17.81 -4.60 1.19
C GLN A 336 16.93 -4.24 -0.03
N LEU A 337 16.22 -5.22 -0.57
CA LEU A 337 15.13 -4.97 -1.49
C LEU A 337 13.83 -4.84 -0.69
N VAL A 338 13.23 -3.66 -0.71
CA VAL A 338 12.04 -3.31 0.08
C VAL A 338 10.81 -3.24 -0.83
N ALA A 339 9.82 -4.07 -0.57
CA ALA A 339 8.51 -3.98 -1.21
C ALA A 339 7.55 -3.15 -0.35
N ASP A 340 7.10 -2.04 -0.90
CA ASP A 340 6.02 -1.25 -0.31
C ASP A 340 4.67 -1.82 -0.78
N GLU A 341 4.12 -2.69 0.03
CA GLU A 341 2.82 -3.36 -0.18
C GLU A 341 1.67 -2.64 0.54
N VAL A 342 1.88 -1.41 0.97
CA VAL A 342 0.87 -0.62 1.71
C VAL A 342 -0.45 -0.55 0.96
N GLN A 343 -0.44 -0.53 -0.36
CA GLN A 343 -1.67 -0.50 -1.15
C GLN A 343 -2.04 -1.86 -1.77
N THR A 344 -1.08 -2.76 -1.91
CA THR A 344 -1.22 -3.99 -2.69
C THR A 344 -1.44 -5.24 -1.84
N PHE A 345 -1.17 -5.17 -0.53
CA PHE A 345 -1.41 -6.27 0.40
C PHE A 345 -2.84 -6.80 0.30
N ALA A 346 -2.99 -8.11 0.17
CA ALA A 346 -4.27 -8.81 0.06
C ALA A 346 -5.17 -8.28 -1.08
N ARG A 347 -4.57 -7.96 -2.25
CA ARG A 347 -5.27 -7.38 -3.40
C ARG A 347 -4.97 -8.07 -4.73
N GLY A 348 -3.98 -8.93 -4.78
CA GLY A 348 -3.52 -9.55 -6.02
C GLY A 348 -3.95 -11.00 -6.22
N GLY A 349 -4.86 -11.53 -5.41
CA GLY A 349 -5.15 -12.96 -5.36
C GLY A 349 -4.02 -13.76 -4.66
N THR A 350 -3.11 -13.06 -4.01
CA THR A 350 -2.02 -13.58 -3.16
C THR A 350 -1.95 -12.70 -1.92
N THR A 351 -1.31 -13.16 -0.86
CA THR A 351 -1.15 -12.36 0.36
C THR A 351 -0.30 -11.13 0.09
N PHE A 352 0.87 -11.34 -0.49
CA PHE A 352 1.73 -10.26 -0.96
C PHE A 352 1.63 -10.19 -2.48
N PHE A 353 1.41 -9.00 -2.99
CA PHE A 353 1.31 -8.80 -4.45
C PHE A 353 2.62 -9.17 -5.16
N SER A 354 3.75 -8.95 -4.50
CA SER A 354 5.09 -9.31 -5.00
C SER A 354 5.31 -10.82 -5.18
N GLU A 355 4.48 -11.71 -4.60
CA GLU A 355 4.53 -13.15 -4.89
C GLU A 355 4.38 -13.43 -6.41
N GLY A 356 3.58 -12.63 -7.11
CA GLY A 356 3.37 -12.76 -8.55
C GLY A 356 4.40 -12.04 -9.43
N SER A 357 5.41 -11.37 -8.85
CA SER A 357 6.42 -10.63 -9.62
C SER A 357 7.72 -11.41 -9.83
N ASN A 358 7.81 -12.66 -9.37
CA ASN A 358 9.01 -13.51 -9.39
C ASN A 358 10.25 -12.86 -8.74
N VAL A 359 10.05 -11.89 -7.86
CA VAL A 359 11.11 -11.19 -7.14
C VAL A 359 10.87 -11.32 -5.65
N ARG A 360 11.90 -11.76 -4.93
CA ARG A 360 11.84 -11.92 -3.48
C ARG A 360 12.31 -10.65 -2.78
N PRO A 361 11.42 -9.89 -2.13
CA PRO A 361 11.83 -8.78 -1.29
C PRO A 361 12.49 -9.29 0.00
N ASP A 362 13.35 -8.48 0.59
CA ASP A 362 13.91 -8.72 1.92
C ASP A 362 12.98 -8.16 3.00
N ILE A 363 12.52 -6.94 2.82
CA ILE A 363 11.61 -6.23 3.73
C ILE A 363 10.29 -5.95 3.03
N VAL A 364 9.18 -6.10 3.75
CA VAL A 364 7.84 -5.74 3.25
C VAL A 364 7.18 -4.74 4.21
N CYS A 365 6.64 -3.66 3.64
CA CYS A 365 5.88 -2.65 4.38
C CYS A 365 4.38 -2.82 4.12
N LEU A 366 3.59 -2.87 5.19
CA LEU A 366 2.13 -3.01 5.15
C LEU A 366 1.45 -1.85 5.88
N ALA A 367 0.22 -1.56 5.48
CA ALA A 367 -0.77 -0.74 6.19
C ALA A 367 -2.12 -0.85 5.47
N LYS A 368 -2.98 0.17 5.52
CA LYS A 368 -4.28 0.22 4.83
C LYS A 368 -5.13 -1.02 5.12
N ALA A 369 -5.19 -1.99 4.18
CA ALA A 369 -5.94 -3.24 4.39
C ALA A 369 -5.45 -4.05 5.59
N ALA A 370 -4.20 -3.90 5.98
CA ALA A 370 -3.62 -4.50 7.19
C ALA A 370 -3.94 -3.73 8.48
N ILE A 371 -4.70 -2.63 8.41
CA ILE A 371 -5.18 -1.76 9.50
C ILE A 371 -4.06 -0.95 10.15
N VAL A 372 -3.01 -1.61 10.66
CA VAL A 372 -1.83 -0.99 11.29
C VAL A 372 -0.65 -0.99 10.34
N GLY A 373 0.27 -0.04 10.51
CA GLY A 373 1.55 -0.07 9.82
C GLY A 373 2.40 -1.23 10.33
N MET A 374 3.00 -1.99 9.43
CA MET A 374 3.91 -3.08 9.76
C MET A 374 5.12 -3.05 8.84
N THR A 375 6.30 -3.27 9.41
CA THR A 375 7.53 -3.51 8.66
C THR A 375 7.99 -4.92 8.99
N ILE A 376 7.95 -5.82 8.02
CA ILE A 376 8.37 -7.20 8.16
C ILE A 376 9.84 -7.26 7.76
N ILE A 377 10.71 -7.65 8.70
CA ILE A 377 12.16 -7.52 8.60
C ILE A 377 12.80 -8.89 8.75
N PRO A 378 13.79 -9.29 7.92
CA PRO A 378 14.54 -10.53 8.12
C PRO A 378 15.23 -10.56 9.49
N ALA A 379 15.26 -11.72 10.13
CA ALA A 379 15.92 -11.85 11.42
C ALA A 379 17.44 -11.51 11.38
N SER A 380 18.08 -11.68 10.22
CA SER A 380 19.46 -11.24 10.00
C SER A 380 19.64 -9.71 10.13
N VAL A 381 18.71 -8.95 9.57
CA VAL A 381 18.68 -7.48 9.70
C VAL A 381 18.29 -7.08 11.11
N MET A 382 17.29 -7.74 11.73
CA MET A 382 16.88 -7.46 13.11
C MET A 382 18.05 -7.56 14.09
N ARG A 383 18.93 -8.54 13.94
CA ARG A 383 20.13 -8.68 14.79
C ARG A 383 21.11 -7.50 14.68
N THR A 384 21.01 -6.69 13.64
CA THR A 384 21.79 -5.45 13.51
C THR A 384 21.17 -4.28 14.27
N LEU A 385 19.90 -4.36 14.62
CA LEU A 385 19.17 -3.31 15.33
C LEU A 385 19.46 -3.42 16.84
N ARG A 386 19.49 -2.29 17.54
CA ARG A 386 19.64 -2.24 19.00
C ARG A 386 18.30 -1.83 19.62
N PRO A 387 18.00 -2.24 20.85
CA PRO A 387 16.87 -1.67 21.58
C PRO A 387 16.88 -0.14 21.52
N GLY A 388 15.74 0.48 21.22
CA GLY A 388 15.63 1.92 21.05
C GLY A 388 16.09 2.49 19.71
N TRP A 389 16.46 1.66 18.73
CA TRP A 389 16.83 2.13 17.38
C TRP A 389 15.72 2.92 16.69
N HIS A 390 14.50 2.55 16.97
CA HIS A 390 13.28 3.20 16.54
C HIS A 390 12.21 2.97 17.59
N SER A 391 11.29 3.91 17.74
CA SER A 391 10.20 3.80 18.70
C SER A 391 8.87 4.11 18.03
N ASN A 392 7.85 3.45 18.53
CA ASN A 392 6.47 3.62 18.10
C ASN A 392 5.63 4.19 19.26
N THR A 393 5.96 5.40 19.69
CA THR A 393 5.41 6.03 20.89
C THR A 393 3.88 6.20 20.87
N PHE A 394 3.25 6.26 19.68
CA PHE A 394 1.81 6.57 19.55
C PHE A 394 0.98 5.41 19.00
N GLY A 395 1.61 4.28 18.77
CA GLY A 395 1.13 3.43 17.84
C GLY A 395 0.20 2.34 18.22
N SER A 396 0.17 1.46 17.39
CA SER A 396 -0.38 0.11 17.30
C SER A 396 -0.48 -0.68 18.64
N GLY A 397 -0.20 -0.04 19.79
CA GLY A 397 -0.45 -0.56 21.14
C GLY A 397 -1.90 -0.58 21.57
N ARG A 398 -2.80 -0.05 20.76
CA ARG A 398 -4.23 -0.14 21.04
C ARG A 398 -4.70 -1.55 20.74
N LEU A 399 -5.22 -2.23 21.75
CA LEU A 399 -5.73 -3.60 21.60
C LEU A 399 -6.80 -3.69 20.51
N PHE A 400 -7.60 -2.63 20.32
CA PHE A 400 -8.58 -2.57 19.24
C PHE A 400 -7.90 -2.70 17.87
N ASP A 401 -6.87 -1.91 17.60
CA ASP A 401 -6.18 -1.92 16.29
C ASP A 401 -5.49 -3.26 16.03
N VAL A 402 -4.85 -3.85 17.03
CA VAL A 402 -4.22 -5.17 16.94
C VAL A 402 -5.25 -6.27 16.66
N ASN A 403 -6.36 -6.27 17.39
CA ASN A 403 -7.41 -7.27 17.21
C ASN A 403 -8.15 -7.09 15.89
N TYR A 404 -8.36 -5.83 15.44
CA TYR A 404 -8.96 -5.55 14.15
C TYR A 404 -8.03 -5.99 13.00
N ALA A 405 -6.74 -5.66 13.07
CA ALA A 405 -5.76 -6.13 12.11
C ALA A 405 -5.68 -7.65 12.04
N TYR A 406 -5.63 -8.30 13.21
CA TYR A 406 -5.65 -9.75 13.28
C TYR A 406 -6.93 -10.34 12.65
N ALA A 407 -8.09 -9.79 12.98
CA ALA A 407 -9.37 -10.25 12.43
C ALA A 407 -9.42 -10.15 10.90
N VAL A 408 -8.93 -9.02 10.33
CA VAL A 408 -8.87 -8.82 8.88
C VAL A 408 -7.92 -9.82 8.22
N ILE A 409 -6.70 -9.92 8.74
CA ILE A 409 -5.64 -10.73 8.12
C ILE A 409 -5.97 -12.23 8.27
N ASP A 410 -6.37 -12.67 9.46
CA ASP A 410 -6.76 -14.07 9.71
C ASP A 410 -8.00 -14.48 8.88
N THR A 411 -8.97 -13.57 8.72
CA THR A 411 -10.11 -13.82 7.82
C THR A 411 -9.64 -14.03 6.39
N TYR A 412 -8.72 -13.20 5.90
CA TYR A 412 -8.19 -13.33 4.54
C TYR A 412 -7.40 -14.61 4.33
N LEU A 413 -6.56 -14.98 5.30
CA LEU A 413 -5.66 -16.13 5.21
C LEU A 413 -6.36 -17.47 5.48
N ASN A 414 -7.16 -17.50 6.52
CA ASN A 414 -7.68 -18.73 7.12
C ASN A 414 -9.21 -18.76 7.21
N GLY A 415 -9.90 -17.79 6.63
CA GLY A 415 -11.36 -17.70 6.71
C GLY A 415 -12.02 -18.99 6.26
N ALA A 416 -12.59 -19.72 7.23
CA ALA A 416 -13.26 -21.01 7.01
C ALA A 416 -14.67 -20.85 6.44
N GLU A 417 -15.19 -19.63 6.42
CA GLU A 417 -16.46 -19.37 5.76
C GLU A 417 -16.22 -19.43 4.25
N PRO A 418 -16.84 -20.39 3.56
CA PRO A 418 -16.68 -20.46 2.13
C PRO A 418 -17.13 -19.11 1.56
N THR A 419 -16.25 -18.47 0.82
CA THR A 419 -16.71 -17.55 -0.17
C THR A 419 -17.70 -18.30 -1.07
N PHE A 420 -18.55 -17.55 -1.70
CA PHE A 420 -19.67 -17.94 -2.54
C PHE A 420 -19.38 -19.10 -3.47
N ALA A 421 -18.78 -20.07 -3.39
CA ALA A 421 -18.59 -21.30 -4.14
C ALA A 421 -17.54 -22.21 -3.50
N GLY A 422 -17.23 -22.01 -2.22
CA GLY A 422 -16.18 -22.75 -1.51
C GLY A 422 -14.76 -22.28 -1.86
N LEU A 423 -14.61 -21.10 -2.50
CA LEU A 423 -13.32 -20.49 -2.80
C LEU A 423 -12.74 -19.83 -1.55
N SER A 424 -11.43 -19.87 -1.39
CA SER A 424 -10.73 -18.98 -0.47
C SER A 424 -10.84 -17.53 -0.96
N PHE A 425 -10.58 -16.55 -0.09
CA PHE A 425 -10.60 -15.14 -0.51
C PHE A 425 -9.56 -14.84 -1.59
N ARG A 426 -8.40 -15.49 -1.58
CA ARG A 426 -7.38 -15.39 -2.63
C ARG A 426 -7.89 -15.90 -3.98
N GLU A 427 -8.51 -17.06 -4.00
CA GLU A 427 -9.13 -17.60 -5.23
C GLU A 427 -10.30 -16.74 -5.71
N ASN A 428 -11.12 -16.22 -4.78
CA ASN A 428 -12.20 -15.31 -5.13
C ASN A 428 -11.65 -14.03 -5.80
N GLU A 429 -10.60 -13.43 -5.26
CA GLU A 429 -9.96 -12.27 -5.88
C GLU A 429 -9.40 -12.57 -7.28
N GLN A 430 -8.82 -13.74 -7.50
CA GLN A 430 -8.34 -14.16 -8.82
C GLN A 430 -9.50 -14.29 -9.81
N VAL A 431 -10.52 -15.07 -9.46
CA VAL A 431 -11.68 -15.31 -10.33
C VAL A 431 -12.43 -14.01 -10.64
N LYS A 432 -12.72 -13.19 -9.62
CA LYS A 432 -13.46 -11.93 -9.82
C LYS A 432 -12.59 -10.87 -10.51
N GLY A 433 -11.28 -10.88 -10.24
CA GLY A 433 -10.32 -10.04 -10.95
C GLY A 433 -10.27 -10.36 -12.44
N ASP A 434 -10.28 -11.63 -12.82
CA ASP A 434 -10.33 -12.05 -14.22
C ASP A 434 -11.66 -11.66 -14.90
N CYS A 435 -12.78 -11.79 -14.18
CA CYS A 435 -14.08 -11.30 -14.68
C CYS A 435 -14.05 -9.78 -14.92
N LEU A 436 -13.51 -9.02 -13.96
CA LEU A 436 -13.39 -7.57 -14.10
C LEU A 436 -12.46 -7.20 -15.26
N ARG A 437 -11.30 -7.88 -15.39
CA ARG A 437 -10.37 -7.68 -16.51
C ARG A 437 -11.05 -7.84 -17.84
N GLN A 438 -11.75 -8.96 -18.06
CA GLN A 438 -12.50 -9.23 -19.29
C GLN A 438 -13.54 -8.13 -19.56
N GLY A 439 -14.28 -7.69 -18.53
CA GLY A 439 -15.24 -6.61 -18.64
C GLY A 439 -14.59 -5.27 -19.03
N LEU A 440 -13.44 -4.93 -18.44
CA LEU A 440 -12.72 -3.70 -18.75
C LEU A 440 -12.08 -3.72 -20.14
N GLU A 441 -11.53 -4.87 -20.57
CA GLU A 441 -10.99 -5.07 -21.92
C GLU A 441 -12.09 -4.94 -22.96
N ALA A 442 -13.26 -5.56 -22.74
CA ALA A 442 -14.41 -5.41 -23.61
C ALA A 442 -14.92 -3.96 -23.70
N LEU A 443 -14.87 -3.20 -22.60
CA LEU A 443 -15.18 -1.76 -22.63
C LEU A 443 -14.15 -0.96 -23.41
N ALA A 444 -12.88 -1.30 -23.33
CA ALA A 444 -11.83 -0.65 -24.14
C ALA A 444 -12.02 -0.92 -25.64
N GLU A 445 -12.47 -2.11 -26.01
CA GLU A 445 -12.84 -2.46 -27.40
C GLU A 445 -14.12 -1.73 -27.86
N GLU A 446 -15.16 -1.67 -27.00
CA GLU A 446 -16.43 -0.99 -27.31
C GLU A 446 -16.28 0.54 -27.41
N PHE A 447 -15.39 1.13 -26.57
CA PHE A 447 -15.18 2.58 -26.47
C PHE A 447 -13.69 2.98 -26.57
N PRO A 448 -12.98 2.67 -27.67
CA PRO A 448 -11.52 2.88 -27.78
C PRO A 448 -11.11 4.36 -27.72
N HIS A 449 -12.03 5.29 -27.96
CA HIS A 449 -11.78 6.73 -27.83
C HIS A 449 -11.99 7.27 -26.41
N VAL A 450 -12.56 6.47 -25.51
CA VAL A 450 -12.82 6.86 -24.11
C VAL A 450 -11.92 6.13 -23.15
N LEU A 451 -11.73 4.80 -23.32
CA LEU A 451 -11.06 3.93 -22.37
C LEU A 451 -9.98 3.07 -23.05
N SER A 452 -8.84 2.96 -22.41
CA SER A 452 -7.69 2.19 -22.90
C SER A 452 -6.80 1.70 -21.74
N GLU A 453 -5.73 1.01 -22.04
CA GLU A 453 -4.67 0.57 -21.12
C GLU A 453 -5.20 -0.07 -19.82
N VAL A 454 -5.90 -1.17 -19.92
CA VAL A 454 -6.33 -1.96 -18.77
C VAL A 454 -5.12 -2.63 -18.13
N GLN A 455 -4.85 -2.36 -16.86
CA GLN A 455 -3.73 -2.95 -16.12
C GLN A 455 -4.13 -3.20 -14.66
N GLY A 456 -3.83 -4.38 -14.16
CA GLY A 456 -4.13 -4.76 -12.78
C GLY A 456 -4.03 -6.26 -12.56
N ARG A 457 -4.35 -6.67 -11.33
CA ARG A 457 -4.45 -8.08 -10.93
C ARG A 457 -5.35 -8.19 -9.70
N GLY A 458 -6.09 -9.29 -9.60
CA GLY A 458 -6.96 -9.53 -8.45
C GLY A 458 -8.01 -8.43 -8.28
N SER A 459 -8.06 -7.81 -7.12
CA SER A 459 -9.06 -6.81 -6.76
C SER A 459 -8.67 -5.35 -7.05
N ILE A 460 -7.48 -5.10 -7.68
CA ILE A 460 -7.04 -3.74 -8.01
C ILE A 460 -6.69 -3.57 -9.49
N TRP A 461 -7.32 -2.57 -10.11
CA TRP A 461 -7.23 -2.31 -11.55
C TRP A 461 -7.07 -0.82 -11.86
N GLY A 462 -6.38 -0.51 -12.93
CA GLY A 462 -6.28 0.82 -13.49
C GLY A 462 -6.63 0.82 -14.97
N VAL A 463 -7.33 1.86 -15.39
CA VAL A 463 -7.65 2.12 -16.80
C VAL A 463 -7.22 3.53 -17.16
N THR A 464 -6.88 3.78 -18.41
CA THR A 464 -6.66 5.13 -18.94
C THR A 464 -7.93 5.62 -19.62
N VAL A 465 -8.37 6.83 -19.30
CA VAL A 465 -9.50 7.48 -19.95
C VAL A 465 -9.03 8.80 -20.59
N THR A 466 -9.65 9.17 -21.71
CA THR A 466 -9.25 10.34 -22.48
C THR A 466 -9.51 11.65 -21.73
N ASP A 467 -10.71 11.79 -21.16
CA ASP A 467 -11.10 12.93 -20.31
C ASP A 467 -11.47 12.40 -18.91
N ARG A 468 -10.51 12.43 -18.00
CA ARG A 468 -10.71 11.92 -16.63
C ARG A 468 -11.76 12.71 -15.85
N PRO A 469 -11.77 14.04 -15.80
CA PRO A 469 -12.82 14.80 -15.14
C PRO A 469 -14.21 14.46 -15.65
N ALA A 470 -14.42 14.44 -16.94
CA ALA A 470 -15.72 14.10 -17.55
C ALA A 470 -16.12 12.64 -17.22
N PHE A 471 -15.18 11.71 -17.31
CA PHE A 471 -15.43 10.29 -17.00
C PHE A 471 -15.79 10.07 -15.53
N LEU A 472 -15.06 10.68 -14.59
CA LEU A 472 -15.36 10.57 -13.15
C LEU A 472 -16.74 11.16 -12.83
N ALA A 473 -17.09 12.31 -13.44
CA ALA A 473 -18.40 12.92 -13.29
C ALA A 473 -19.52 12.05 -13.89
N ALA A 474 -19.29 11.43 -15.05
CA ALA A 474 -20.24 10.51 -15.68
C ALA A 474 -20.42 9.24 -14.83
N ALA A 475 -19.32 8.64 -14.36
CA ALA A 475 -19.36 7.46 -13.49
C ALA A 475 -20.11 7.74 -12.19
N TRP A 476 -19.89 8.90 -11.57
CA TRP A 476 -20.63 9.31 -10.38
C TRP A 476 -22.14 9.42 -10.64
N ARG A 477 -22.54 10.07 -11.75
CA ARG A 477 -23.97 10.15 -12.14
C ARG A 477 -24.60 8.78 -12.38
N GLN A 478 -23.79 7.78 -12.79
CA GLN A 478 -24.24 6.40 -12.96
C GLN A 478 -24.13 5.56 -11.68
N GLY A 479 -23.72 6.15 -10.56
CA GLY A 479 -23.63 5.48 -9.28
C GLY A 479 -22.31 4.75 -9.03
N ALA A 480 -21.17 5.24 -9.55
CA ALA A 480 -19.85 4.73 -9.18
C ALA A 480 -18.91 5.84 -8.65
N LYS A 481 -18.43 5.65 -7.44
CA LYS A 481 -17.38 6.48 -6.84
C LYS A 481 -16.00 5.93 -7.22
N LEU A 482 -15.31 6.66 -8.06
CA LEU A 482 -13.97 6.35 -8.57
C LEU A 482 -12.94 7.39 -8.13
N LEU A 483 -11.67 7.06 -8.25
CA LEU A 483 -10.58 8.00 -7.99
C LEU A 483 -9.55 7.97 -9.10
N GLY A 484 -9.07 9.17 -9.49
CA GLY A 484 -7.94 9.31 -10.40
C GLY A 484 -6.62 8.93 -9.77
N ALA A 485 -5.66 8.55 -10.61
CA ALA A 485 -4.28 8.23 -10.25
C ALA A 485 -3.31 8.79 -11.31
N GLY A 486 -2.00 8.51 -11.19
CA GLY A 486 -1.01 8.76 -12.24
C GLY A 486 -0.40 10.15 -12.29
N GLY A 487 -0.87 11.09 -11.49
CA GLY A 487 -0.29 12.44 -11.42
C GLY A 487 -0.20 13.13 -12.80
N ALA A 488 0.88 13.87 -13.02
CA ALA A 488 1.14 14.55 -14.30
C ALA A 488 1.67 13.61 -15.40
N GLU A 489 2.31 12.49 -15.02
CA GLU A 489 2.87 11.54 -15.98
C GLU A 489 1.79 10.69 -16.69
N ARG A 490 0.67 10.45 -15.99
CA ARG A 490 -0.45 9.64 -16.50
C ARG A 490 -1.79 10.30 -16.13
N PRO A 491 -2.13 11.46 -16.69
CA PRO A 491 -3.25 12.30 -16.25
C PRO A 491 -4.62 11.62 -16.43
N GLY A 492 -4.76 10.69 -17.37
CA GLY A 492 -5.99 9.97 -17.68
C GLY A 492 -6.25 8.74 -16.80
N ARG A 493 -5.35 8.36 -15.89
CA ARG A 493 -5.53 7.12 -15.10
C ARG A 493 -6.64 7.22 -14.07
N VAL A 494 -7.46 6.16 -14.04
CA VAL A 494 -8.53 5.92 -13.06
C VAL A 494 -8.28 4.58 -12.41
N ARG A 495 -8.47 4.49 -11.09
CA ARG A 495 -8.31 3.27 -10.31
C ARG A 495 -9.65 2.69 -9.86
N LEU A 496 -9.69 1.36 -9.85
CA LEU A 496 -10.80 0.56 -9.36
C LEU A 496 -10.27 -0.40 -8.30
N ILE A 497 -10.95 -0.48 -7.17
CA ILE A 497 -10.59 -1.34 -6.05
C ILE A 497 -11.84 -2.08 -5.59
N LEU A 498 -11.74 -3.41 -5.48
CA LEU A 498 -12.82 -4.28 -5.01
C LEU A 498 -12.47 -4.85 -3.63
N PRO A 499 -13.45 -5.18 -2.78
CA PRO A 499 -13.21 -5.94 -1.55
C PRO A 499 -12.86 -7.40 -1.88
N ALA A 500 -12.20 -8.09 -0.94
CA ALA A 500 -11.78 -9.48 -1.13
C ALA A 500 -12.97 -10.45 -1.26
N ASP A 501 -14.11 -10.09 -0.69
CA ASP A 501 -15.36 -10.86 -0.71
C ASP A 501 -16.35 -10.38 -1.79
N VAL A 502 -15.85 -9.72 -2.85
CA VAL A 502 -16.69 -9.23 -3.95
C VAL A 502 -17.45 -10.36 -4.64
N LEU A 503 -18.70 -10.06 -5.04
CA LEU A 503 -19.59 -10.99 -5.75
C LEU A 503 -19.49 -10.81 -7.25
N THR A 504 -19.85 -11.85 -8.01
CA THR A 504 -19.95 -11.77 -9.47
C THR A 504 -20.94 -10.68 -9.91
N LYS A 505 -22.13 -10.64 -9.27
CA LYS A 505 -23.10 -9.57 -9.51
C LYS A 505 -22.51 -8.17 -9.33
N GLU A 506 -21.68 -8.00 -8.32
CA GLU A 506 -21.04 -6.70 -8.05
C GLU A 506 -20.06 -6.33 -9.16
N VAL A 507 -19.31 -7.29 -9.68
CA VAL A 507 -18.43 -7.09 -10.85
C VAL A 507 -19.26 -6.73 -12.09
N ASP A 508 -20.40 -7.41 -12.32
CA ASP A 508 -21.30 -7.11 -13.44
C ASP A 508 -21.89 -5.70 -13.32
N ASP A 509 -22.32 -5.29 -12.12
CA ASP A 509 -22.80 -3.93 -11.87
C ASP A 509 -21.71 -2.87 -12.12
N VAL A 510 -20.47 -3.13 -11.70
CA VAL A 510 -19.31 -2.26 -11.98
C VAL A 510 -19.14 -2.08 -13.48
N VAL A 511 -19.10 -3.15 -14.25
CA VAL A 511 -18.91 -3.10 -15.71
C VAL A 511 -20.10 -2.38 -16.38
N ALA A 512 -21.33 -2.61 -15.92
CA ALA A 512 -22.52 -1.95 -16.46
C ALA A 512 -22.52 -0.44 -16.22
N VAL A 513 -22.16 0.00 -14.99
CA VAL A 513 -22.06 1.42 -14.65
C VAL A 513 -20.94 2.11 -15.45
N LEU A 514 -19.79 1.47 -15.60
CA LEU A 514 -18.69 2.01 -16.40
C LEU A 514 -19.05 2.11 -17.89
N ARG A 515 -19.79 1.12 -18.43
CA ARG A 515 -20.29 1.17 -19.81
C ARG A 515 -21.21 2.39 -20.03
N ASN A 516 -22.11 2.64 -19.10
CA ASN A 516 -22.99 3.80 -19.17
C ASN A 516 -22.21 5.11 -19.05
N ALA A 517 -21.18 5.15 -18.20
CA ALA A 517 -20.29 6.32 -18.12
C ALA A 517 -19.54 6.56 -19.44
N CYS A 518 -19.02 5.50 -20.09
CA CYS A 518 -18.38 5.61 -21.40
C CYS A 518 -19.34 6.17 -22.45
N ARG A 519 -20.59 5.70 -22.50
CA ARG A 519 -21.62 6.23 -23.43
C ARG A 519 -21.86 7.71 -23.23
N LEU A 520 -21.94 8.18 -21.98
CA LEU A 520 -22.14 9.59 -21.67
C LEU A 520 -20.95 10.48 -22.05
N VAL A 521 -19.76 9.95 -22.04
CA VAL A 521 -18.54 10.70 -22.45
C VAL A 521 -18.35 10.65 -23.97
N SER A 522 -18.87 9.63 -24.66
CA SER A 522 -18.80 9.50 -26.12
C SER A 522 -19.86 10.35 -26.86
N SER A 523 -20.92 10.79 -26.17
CA SER A 523 -21.98 11.65 -26.70
C SER A 523 -21.62 13.13 -26.57
#